data_2c94e671bc3b9aaf7bcb0211097199b6
#
_entry.id   2c94e671bc3b9aaf7bcb0211097199b6
#
_cell.length_a   1.000
_cell.length_b   1.000
_cell.length_c   1.000
_cell.angle_alpha   90.00
_cell.angle_beta   90.00
_cell.angle_gamma   90.00
#
_symmetry.space_group_name_H-M   'P 1'
#
loop_
_entity.id
_entity.type
_entity.pdbx_description
1 polymer ?
#
loop_
_entity_poly.entity_id
_entity_poly.type
_entity_poly.pdbx_seq_one_letter_code
_entity_poly.pdbx_strand_id
1 'polypeptide(L)'
;MNRYRVWRDHYCYPDSDVLINRYDIRDQTLLDQAERDVTALTIHTIRLSHPPFTLNTLCHIHYCLFSELYSWAGQVRDISISKGQTRFCQPAFIISEANRLFEKLAGERWNEQPDHNALCHQVAWYYCEFNVLHPFREGNGRALRILFEHILLHAGYQVSWRGLKASDWLAANIAGYQSGPEKMAALFLHHIIPISDKNP
;
A
#
# COMPACT_ATOMS: atom_id res chain seq x y z
N MET A 1 -3.33 -6.88 17.17
CA MET A 1 -3.42 -6.26 15.81
C MET A 1 -4.88 -6.12 15.44
N ASN A 2 -5.38 -4.92 15.08
CA ASN A 2 -6.78 -4.79 14.66
C ASN A 2 -6.93 -5.32 13.23
N ARG A 3 -7.53 -6.50 13.11
CA ARG A 3 -7.83 -7.11 11.82
C ARG A 3 -9.11 -6.55 11.20
N TYR A 4 -9.25 -6.77 9.90
CA TYR A 4 -10.46 -6.42 9.18
C TYR A 4 -11.64 -7.24 9.71
N ARG A 5 -12.78 -6.59 9.95
CA ARG A 5 -14.04 -7.27 10.24
C ARG A 5 -14.79 -7.55 8.95
N VAL A 6 -15.21 -8.79 8.76
CA VAL A 6 -15.95 -9.27 7.60
C VAL A 6 -17.06 -10.22 8.07
N TRP A 7 -18.23 -10.12 7.43
CA TRP A 7 -19.30 -11.08 7.61
C TRP A 7 -19.10 -12.22 6.60
N ARG A 8 -18.77 -13.44 7.06
CA ARG A 8 -18.45 -14.63 6.26
C ARG A 8 -17.24 -14.40 5.34
N ASP A 9 -16.06 -14.38 5.94
CA ASP A 9 -14.80 -14.21 5.24
C ASP A 9 -14.28 -15.54 4.68
N HIS A 10 -14.53 -15.78 3.40
CA HIS A 10 -14.06 -16.99 2.73
C HIS A 10 -12.53 -17.04 2.52
N TYR A 11 -11.82 -15.95 2.81
CA TYR A 11 -10.35 -15.94 2.86
C TYR A 11 -9.81 -16.53 4.16
N CYS A 12 -10.64 -16.75 5.18
CA CYS A 12 -10.24 -17.32 6.46
C CYS A 12 -10.59 -18.80 6.56
N TYR A 13 -9.88 -19.52 7.42
CA TYR A 13 -10.29 -20.86 7.80
C TYR A 13 -11.67 -20.85 8.47
N PRO A 14 -12.48 -21.94 8.33
CA PRO A 14 -13.76 -22.02 9.03
C PRO A 14 -13.62 -21.75 10.53
N ASP A 15 -14.53 -20.95 11.08
CA ASP A 15 -14.60 -20.58 12.50
C ASP A 15 -13.32 -19.91 13.04
N SER A 16 -12.56 -19.22 12.18
CA SER A 16 -11.30 -18.58 12.51
C SER A 16 -11.14 -17.24 11.79
N ASP A 17 -10.37 -16.32 12.39
CA ASP A 17 -9.91 -15.08 11.74
C ASP A 17 -8.57 -15.26 11.01
N VAL A 18 -7.99 -16.48 11.01
CA VAL A 18 -6.72 -16.77 10.36
C VAL A 18 -6.92 -16.97 8.88
N LEU A 19 -6.17 -16.24 8.05
CA LEU A 19 -6.23 -16.34 6.60
C LEU A 19 -5.75 -17.71 6.11
N ILE A 20 -6.49 -18.29 5.16
CA ILE A 20 -6.08 -19.51 4.45
C ILE A 20 -4.77 -19.22 3.73
N ASN A 21 -3.76 -20.04 3.98
CA ASN A 21 -2.42 -19.88 3.46
C ASN A 21 -1.85 -21.21 2.95
N ARG A 22 -0.79 -21.15 2.13
CA ARG A 22 -0.20 -22.32 1.46
C ARG A 22 0.51 -23.29 2.41
N TYR A 23 0.81 -22.86 3.65
CA TYR A 23 1.53 -23.64 4.65
C TYR A 23 0.62 -24.27 5.70
N ASP A 24 -0.71 -24.12 5.56
CA ASP A 24 -1.75 -24.56 6.54
C ASP A 24 -1.48 -24.06 7.96
N ILE A 25 -0.90 -22.85 8.08
CA ILE A 25 -0.68 -22.21 9.38
C ILE A 25 -2.03 -21.71 9.90
N ARG A 26 -2.45 -22.24 11.07
CA ARG A 26 -3.73 -21.89 11.70
C ARG A 26 -3.57 -21.06 12.98
N ASP A 27 -2.36 -20.81 13.40
CA ASP A 27 -2.03 -19.88 14.47
C ASP A 27 -1.70 -18.51 13.91
N GLN A 28 -2.32 -17.48 14.48
CA GLN A 28 -2.20 -16.12 13.97
C GLN A 28 -0.80 -15.54 14.16
N THR A 29 -0.18 -15.82 15.31
CA THR A 29 1.15 -15.28 15.61
C THR A 29 2.19 -15.88 14.67
N LEU A 30 2.06 -17.18 14.39
CA LEU A 30 2.91 -17.87 13.42
C LEU A 30 2.68 -17.37 12.00
N LEU A 31 1.42 -17.10 11.61
CA LEU A 31 1.12 -16.53 10.29
C LEU A 31 1.69 -15.12 10.15
N ASP A 32 1.54 -14.28 11.19
CA ASP A 32 2.12 -12.93 11.21
C ASP A 32 3.66 -12.97 11.09
N GLN A 33 4.31 -13.97 11.67
CA GLN A 33 5.76 -14.17 11.52
C GLN A 33 6.08 -14.63 10.09
N ALA A 34 5.40 -15.64 9.57
CA ALA A 34 5.59 -16.14 8.22
C ALA A 34 5.40 -15.02 7.17
N GLU A 35 4.39 -14.16 7.34
CA GLU A 35 4.21 -12.99 6.46
C GLU A 35 5.43 -12.05 6.48
N ARG A 36 5.97 -11.75 7.66
CA ARG A 36 7.16 -10.89 7.77
C ARG A 36 8.36 -11.52 7.07
N ASP A 37 8.60 -12.80 7.32
CA ASP A 37 9.78 -13.50 6.80
C ASP A 37 9.69 -13.65 5.26
N VAL A 38 8.53 -14.11 4.76
CA VAL A 38 8.29 -14.25 3.32
C VAL A 38 8.41 -12.90 2.62
N THR A 39 7.76 -11.84 3.12
CA THR A 39 7.82 -10.54 2.47
C THR A 39 9.20 -9.88 2.57
N ALA A 40 9.99 -10.16 3.60
CA ALA A 40 11.38 -9.71 3.68
C ALA A 40 12.28 -10.35 2.61
N LEU A 41 11.99 -11.59 2.22
CA LEU A 41 12.70 -12.29 1.15
C LEU A 41 12.20 -11.85 -0.24
N THR A 42 10.89 -11.82 -0.43
CA THR A 42 10.27 -11.58 -1.74
C THR A 42 10.38 -10.12 -2.20
N ILE A 43 10.51 -9.17 -1.28
CA ILE A 43 10.68 -7.75 -1.63
C ILE A 43 11.89 -7.52 -2.57
N HIS A 44 12.95 -8.30 -2.42
CA HIS A 44 14.16 -8.19 -3.26
C HIS A 44 13.97 -8.74 -4.68
N THR A 45 12.87 -9.46 -4.94
CA THR A 45 12.53 -9.96 -6.29
C THR A 45 11.72 -8.96 -7.10
N ILE A 46 11.19 -7.92 -6.46
CA ILE A 46 10.36 -6.92 -7.11
C ILE A 46 11.23 -5.98 -7.92
N ARG A 47 11.05 -6.02 -9.24
CA ARG A 47 11.73 -5.10 -10.15
C ARG A 47 11.03 -3.76 -10.17
N LEU A 48 11.81 -2.69 -10.40
CA LEU A 48 11.27 -1.36 -10.58
C LEU A 48 10.23 -1.36 -11.73
N SER A 49 9.00 -1.00 -11.39
CA SER A 49 7.94 -0.81 -12.37
C SER A 49 8.11 0.53 -13.08
N HIS A 50 7.77 0.58 -14.35
CA HIS A 50 7.84 1.80 -15.17
C HIS A 50 6.44 2.34 -15.48
N PRO A 51 6.30 3.67 -15.69
CA PRO A 51 5.05 4.25 -16.17
C PRO A 51 4.62 3.65 -17.53
N PRO A 52 3.33 3.59 -17.85
CA PRO A 52 2.23 4.05 -17.00
C PRO A 52 1.94 3.09 -15.84
N PHE A 53 1.81 3.64 -14.63
CA PHE A 53 1.36 2.85 -13.48
C PHE A 53 -0.14 2.60 -13.57
N THR A 54 -0.56 1.40 -13.16
CA THR A 54 -1.96 0.95 -13.27
C THR A 54 -2.33 0.07 -12.06
N LEU A 55 -3.61 -0.29 -11.94
CA LEU A 55 -4.03 -1.29 -10.96
C LEU A 55 -3.26 -2.61 -11.14
N ASN A 56 -2.98 -3.01 -12.39
CA ASN A 56 -2.19 -4.21 -12.65
C ASN A 56 -0.76 -4.11 -12.10
N THR A 57 -0.15 -2.92 -12.12
CA THR A 57 1.15 -2.68 -11.47
C THR A 57 1.07 -2.97 -9.97
N LEU A 58 0.05 -2.44 -9.28
CA LEU A 58 -0.16 -2.66 -7.86
C LEU A 58 -0.48 -4.14 -7.56
N CYS A 59 -1.30 -4.79 -8.40
CA CYS A 59 -1.59 -6.22 -8.30
C CYS A 59 -0.33 -7.07 -8.48
N HIS A 60 0.54 -6.73 -9.42
CA HIS A 60 1.80 -7.44 -9.63
C HIS A 60 2.76 -7.30 -8.43
N ILE A 61 2.91 -6.09 -7.87
CA ILE A 61 3.70 -5.87 -6.65
C ILE A 61 3.15 -6.73 -5.51
N HIS A 62 1.82 -6.72 -5.31
CA HIS A 62 1.19 -7.54 -4.28
C HIS A 62 1.39 -9.05 -4.52
N TYR A 63 1.29 -9.50 -5.77
CA TYR A 63 1.56 -10.89 -6.14
C TYR A 63 3.00 -11.29 -5.79
N CYS A 64 3.99 -10.49 -6.18
CA CYS A 64 5.39 -10.75 -5.86
C CYS A 64 5.64 -10.86 -4.35
N LEU A 65 4.98 -10.02 -3.54
CA LEU A 65 5.14 -10.04 -2.09
C LEU A 65 4.56 -11.29 -1.43
N PHE A 66 3.41 -11.79 -1.93
CA PHE A 66 2.55 -12.70 -1.16
C PHE A 66 2.22 -14.02 -1.85
N SER A 67 2.63 -14.26 -3.10
CA SER A 67 2.28 -15.46 -3.86
C SER A 67 2.80 -16.76 -3.22
N GLU A 68 3.90 -16.70 -2.48
CA GLU A 68 4.42 -17.84 -1.72
C GLU A 68 3.53 -18.18 -0.51
N LEU A 69 2.73 -17.23 -0.02
CA LEU A 69 1.92 -17.41 1.18
C LEU A 69 0.43 -17.57 0.86
N TYR A 70 -0.09 -16.78 -0.10
CA TYR A 70 -1.51 -16.73 -0.39
C TYR A 70 -1.83 -17.05 -1.85
N SER A 71 -2.81 -17.95 -2.08
CA SER A 71 -3.29 -18.29 -3.43
C SER A 71 -4.00 -17.12 -4.14
N TRP A 72 -4.55 -16.18 -3.38
CA TRP A 72 -5.22 -14.98 -3.87
C TRP A 72 -4.29 -13.76 -4.02
N ALA A 73 -2.98 -13.94 -3.84
CA ALA A 73 -2.02 -12.85 -4.02
C ALA A 73 -2.17 -12.17 -5.38
N GLY A 74 -2.19 -10.83 -5.40
CA GLY A 74 -2.40 -10.04 -6.61
C GLY A 74 -3.85 -9.95 -7.08
N GLN A 75 -4.79 -10.63 -6.46
CA GLN A 75 -6.21 -10.56 -6.82
C GLN A 75 -6.94 -9.48 -6.01
N VAL A 76 -7.76 -8.70 -6.69
CA VAL A 76 -8.65 -7.73 -6.03
C VAL A 76 -9.69 -8.50 -5.22
N ARG A 77 -9.90 -8.07 -3.96
CA ARG A 77 -10.88 -8.70 -3.08
C ARG A 77 -12.32 -8.52 -3.57
N ASP A 78 -13.15 -9.48 -3.27
CA ASP A 78 -14.57 -9.50 -3.59
C ASP A 78 -15.48 -9.28 -2.37
N ILE A 79 -14.88 -9.05 -1.18
CA ILE A 79 -15.60 -8.78 0.06
C ILE A 79 -15.33 -7.37 0.59
N SER A 80 -16.31 -6.81 1.31
CA SER A 80 -16.15 -5.55 2.03
C SER A 80 -15.31 -5.77 3.28
N ILE A 81 -14.35 -4.88 3.52
CA ILE A 81 -13.49 -4.92 4.71
C ILE A 81 -13.51 -3.59 5.46
N SER A 82 -13.28 -3.65 6.75
CA SER A 82 -13.14 -2.48 7.62
C SER A 82 -12.08 -2.71 8.69
N LYS A 83 -11.45 -1.64 9.17
CA LYS A 83 -10.46 -1.69 10.24
C LYS A 83 -10.77 -0.60 11.27
N GLY A 84 -11.21 -1.00 12.46
CA GLY A 84 -11.77 -0.06 13.43
C GLY A 84 -13.00 0.63 12.86
N GLN A 85 -12.97 1.96 12.76
CA GLN A 85 -14.04 2.77 12.17
C GLN A 85 -13.82 3.07 10.66
N THR A 86 -12.66 2.71 10.10
CA THR A 86 -12.36 2.93 8.69
C THR A 86 -13.06 1.88 7.84
N ARG A 87 -13.94 2.32 6.94
CA ARG A 87 -14.55 1.50 5.89
C ARG A 87 -13.80 1.74 4.59
N PHE A 88 -13.26 0.68 4.01
CA PHE A 88 -12.56 0.77 2.74
C PHE A 88 -13.52 0.72 1.54
N CYS A 89 -13.01 0.98 0.34
CA CYS A 89 -13.80 0.97 -0.88
C CYS A 89 -14.61 -0.33 -1.01
N GLN A 90 -15.86 -0.22 -1.45
CA GLN A 90 -16.68 -1.40 -1.71
C GLN A 90 -16.14 -2.18 -2.91
N PRO A 91 -16.16 -3.53 -2.90
CA PRO A 91 -15.58 -4.35 -3.96
C PRO A 91 -16.02 -3.97 -5.36
N ALA A 92 -17.30 -3.68 -5.54
CA ALA A 92 -17.89 -3.32 -6.83
C ALA A 92 -17.26 -2.05 -7.47
N PHE A 93 -16.64 -1.19 -6.68
CA PHE A 93 -16.07 0.08 -7.13
C PHE A 93 -14.54 0.10 -7.16
N ILE A 94 -13.86 -0.94 -6.64
CA ILE A 94 -12.39 -0.92 -6.52
C ILE A 94 -11.74 -0.70 -7.89
N ILE A 95 -12.17 -1.41 -8.93
CA ILE A 95 -11.54 -1.33 -10.25
C ILE A 95 -11.76 0.04 -10.89
N SER A 96 -12.99 0.56 -10.85
CA SER A 96 -13.31 1.87 -11.43
C SER A 96 -12.60 3.01 -10.71
N GLU A 97 -12.57 3.00 -9.38
CA GLU A 97 -11.89 4.03 -8.59
C GLU A 97 -10.36 3.93 -8.74
N ALA A 98 -9.80 2.71 -8.79
CA ALA A 98 -8.38 2.52 -9.08
C ALA A 98 -8.00 3.13 -10.44
N ASN A 99 -8.75 2.81 -11.49
CA ASN A 99 -8.48 3.34 -12.83
C ASN A 99 -8.54 4.87 -12.83
N ARG A 100 -9.56 5.47 -12.22
CA ARG A 100 -9.70 6.92 -12.08
C ARG A 100 -8.49 7.54 -11.36
N LEU A 101 -8.01 6.92 -10.29
CA LEU A 101 -6.86 7.43 -9.53
C LEU A 101 -5.56 7.30 -10.35
N PHE A 102 -5.34 6.19 -11.03
CA PHE A 102 -4.15 5.99 -11.87
C PHE A 102 -4.15 6.90 -13.10
N GLU A 103 -5.31 7.13 -13.74
CA GLU A 103 -5.43 8.10 -14.84
C GLU A 103 -5.08 9.52 -14.38
N LYS A 104 -5.58 9.93 -13.21
CA LYS A 104 -5.25 11.23 -12.63
C LYS A 104 -3.75 11.32 -12.30
N LEU A 105 -3.18 10.27 -11.68
CA LEU A 105 -1.77 10.18 -11.34
C LEU A 105 -0.86 10.28 -12.59
N ALA A 106 -1.27 9.69 -13.71
CA ALA A 106 -0.51 9.74 -14.95
C ALA A 106 -0.39 11.16 -15.55
N GLY A 107 -1.26 12.08 -15.16
CA GLY A 107 -1.20 13.49 -15.54
C GLY A 107 -0.27 14.35 -14.66
N GLU A 108 0.22 13.81 -13.54
CA GLU A 108 1.05 14.58 -12.62
C GLU A 108 2.50 14.67 -13.12
N ARG A 109 3.13 15.83 -12.84
CA ARG A 109 4.51 16.14 -13.25
C ARG A 109 5.36 16.45 -12.03
N TRP A 110 5.51 15.45 -11.17
CA TRP A 110 6.24 15.62 -9.90
C TRP A 110 7.73 15.92 -10.09
N ASN A 111 8.33 15.47 -11.19
CA ASN A 111 9.70 15.82 -11.58
C ASN A 111 9.88 17.30 -11.95
N GLU A 112 8.80 18.01 -12.27
CA GLU A 112 8.80 19.44 -12.60
C GLU A 112 8.37 20.30 -11.40
N GLN A 113 8.08 19.69 -10.23
CA GLN A 113 7.57 20.39 -9.06
C GLN A 113 8.71 21.09 -8.31
N PRO A 114 8.78 22.43 -8.32
CA PRO A 114 9.88 23.17 -7.69
C PRO A 114 9.73 23.26 -6.17
N ASP A 115 8.52 23.11 -5.65
CA ASP A 115 8.23 23.20 -4.22
C ASP A 115 8.08 21.80 -3.62
N HIS A 116 9.07 21.42 -2.82
CA HIS A 116 9.10 20.14 -2.11
C HIS A 116 7.89 19.94 -1.17
N ASN A 117 7.42 21.00 -0.53
CA ASN A 117 6.25 20.92 0.34
C ASN A 117 4.98 20.63 -0.46
N ALA A 118 4.79 21.32 -1.60
CA ALA A 118 3.69 21.07 -2.51
C ALA A 118 3.73 19.62 -3.07
N LEU A 119 4.92 19.11 -3.43
CA LEU A 119 5.11 17.72 -3.83
C LEU A 119 4.64 16.76 -2.73
N CYS A 120 5.12 16.95 -1.48
CA CYS A 120 4.77 16.08 -0.37
C CYS A 120 3.26 16.09 -0.08
N HIS A 121 2.58 17.22 -0.22
CA HIS A 121 1.13 17.31 -0.10
C HIS A 121 0.40 16.55 -1.21
N GLN A 122 0.85 16.67 -2.46
CA GLN A 122 0.29 15.92 -3.59
C GLN A 122 0.48 14.40 -3.40
N VAL A 123 1.71 13.97 -3.09
CA VAL A 123 2.02 12.55 -2.83
C VAL A 123 1.16 12.01 -1.69
N ALA A 124 1.01 12.76 -0.60
CA ALA A 124 0.20 12.38 0.55
C ALA A 124 -1.27 12.23 0.18
N TRP A 125 -1.81 13.14 -0.63
CA TRP A 125 -3.18 13.04 -1.11
C TRP A 125 -3.40 11.73 -1.88
N TYR A 126 -2.56 11.45 -2.87
CA TYR A 126 -2.66 10.20 -3.64
C TYR A 126 -2.48 8.97 -2.74
N TYR A 127 -1.50 9.01 -1.83
CA TYR A 127 -1.27 7.90 -0.91
C TYR A 127 -2.53 7.60 -0.06
N CYS A 128 -3.17 8.62 0.48
CA CYS A 128 -4.41 8.49 1.26
C CYS A 128 -5.55 7.92 0.42
N GLU A 129 -5.76 8.42 -0.80
CA GLU A 129 -6.80 7.93 -1.70
C GLU A 129 -6.59 6.43 -2.06
N PHE A 130 -5.38 6.05 -2.44
CA PHE A 130 -5.05 4.65 -2.68
C PHE A 130 -5.16 3.79 -1.42
N ASN A 131 -4.87 4.35 -0.25
CA ASN A 131 -5.04 3.63 1.00
C ASN A 131 -6.52 3.38 1.34
N VAL A 132 -7.43 4.29 1.00
CA VAL A 132 -8.89 4.09 1.13
C VAL A 132 -9.39 3.03 0.14
N LEU A 133 -8.81 2.96 -1.05
CA LEU A 133 -9.14 1.95 -2.04
C LEU A 133 -8.95 0.52 -1.50
N HIS A 134 -7.81 0.25 -0.86
CA HIS A 134 -7.50 -1.01 -0.15
C HIS A 134 -7.91 -2.26 -0.95
N PRO A 135 -7.33 -2.50 -2.14
CA PRO A 135 -7.87 -3.47 -3.10
C PRO A 135 -7.70 -4.93 -2.69
N PHE A 136 -6.81 -5.26 -1.76
CA PHE A 136 -6.52 -6.63 -1.38
C PHE A 136 -7.10 -7.00 -0.02
N ARG A 137 -7.24 -8.30 0.25
CA ARG A 137 -7.73 -8.78 1.55
C ARG A 137 -6.75 -8.45 2.69
N GLU A 138 -5.45 -8.55 2.47
CA GLU A 138 -4.36 -8.19 3.39
C GLU A 138 -3.16 -7.67 2.58
N GLY A 139 -2.16 -7.08 3.24
CA GLY A 139 -0.90 -6.65 2.60
C GLY A 139 -0.96 -5.32 1.84
N ASN A 140 -2.10 -4.63 1.84
CA ASN A 140 -2.31 -3.38 1.10
C ASN A 140 -1.25 -2.31 1.38
N GLY A 141 -0.91 -2.09 2.65
CA GLY A 141 0.07 -1.07 3.03
C GLY A 141 1.49 -1.39 2.56
N ARG A 142 1.88 -2.66 2.49
CA ARG A 142 3.20 -3.08 1.97
C ARG A 142 3.29 -2.87 0.48
N ALA A 143 2.29 -3.33 -0.28
CA ALA A 143 2.24 -3.15 -1.71
C ALA A 143 2.17 -1.66 -2.12
N LEU A 144 1.39 -0.87 -1.39
CA LEU A 144 1.24 0.56 -1.66
C LEU A 144 2.53 1.34 -1.43
N ARG A 145 3.30 1.04 -0.36
CA ARG A 145 4.60 1.67 -0.14
C ARG A 145 5.56 1.42 -1.29
N ILE A 146 5.66 0.18 -1.78
CA ILE A 146 6.53 -0.16 -2.91
C ILE A 146 6.07 0.56 -4.19
N LEU A 147 4.76 0.62 -4.45
CA LEU A 147 4.24 1.36 -5.58
C LEU A 147 4.69 2.83 -5.52
N PHE A 148 4.56 3.49 -4.37
CA PHE A 148 4.96 4.88 -4.22
C PHE A 148 6.47 5.09 -4.25
N GLU A 149 7.27 4.12 -3.79
CA GLU A 149 8.73 4.12 -4.04
C GLU A 149 9.03 4.15 -5.53
N HIS A 150 8.38 3.29 -6.33
CA HIS A 150 8.59 3.24 -7.77
C HIS A 150 8.16 4.55 -8.46
N ILE A 151 7.00 5.11 -8.09
CA ILE A 151 6.50 6.37 -8.64
C ILE A 151 7.47 7.51 -8.32
N LEU A 152 7.91 7.62 -7.07
CA LEU A 152 8.83 8.65 -6.61
C LEU A 152 10.21 8.55 -7.26
N LEU A 153 10.74 7.33 -7.45
CA LEU A 153 12.01 7.13 -8.16
C LEU A 153 11.95 7.67 -9.59
N HIS A 154 10.85 7.46 -10.31
CA HIS A 154 10.64 8.02 -11.64
C HIS A 154 10.48 9.54 -11.66
N ALA A 155 10.04 10.11 -10.54
CA ALA A 155 9.93 11.56 -10.35
C ALA A 155 11.24 12.21 -9.89
N GLY A 156 12.33 11.44 -9.69
CA GLY A 156 13.61 11.94 -9.21
C GLY A 156 13.71 12.07 -7.69
N TYR A 157 12.88 11.33 -6.96
CA TYR A 157 12.87 11.31 -5.50
C TYR A 157 13.03 9.90 -4.97
N GLN A 158 13.56 9.79 -3.76
CA GLN A 158 13.55 8.54 -2.98
C GLN A 158 12.80 8.75 -1.67
N VAL A 159 12.19 7.69 -1.15
CA VAL A 159 11.57 7.70 0.16
C VAL A 159 12.31 6.79 1.12
N SER A 160 12.61 7.30 2.30
CA SER A 160 13.26 6.52 3.37
C SER A 160 12.25 6.24 4.48
N TRP A 161 11.89 4.99 4.65
CA TRP A 161 11.04 4.55 5.77
C TRP A 161 11.82 4.40 7.08
N ARG A 162 13.14 4.60 7.04
CA ARG A 162 14.01 4.46 8.20
C ARG A 162 13.70 5.52 9.24
N GLY A 163 13.54 5.09 10.50
CA GLY A 163 13.24 6.00 11.61
C GLY A 163 11.75 6.38 11.73
N LEU A 164 10.91 6.01 10.77
CA LEU A 164 9.48 6.23 10.86
C LEU A 164 8.86 5.29 11.91
N LYS A 165 8.27 5.89 12.96
CA LYS A 165 7.59 5.11 14.00
C LYS A 165 6.26 4.56 13.49
N ALA A 166 5.98 3.30 13.80
CA ALA A 166 4.73 2.64 13.41
C ALA A 166 3.48 3.36 13.95
N SER A 167 3.58 3.99 15.14
CA SER A 167 2.50 4.81 15.73
C SER A 167 2.18 6.02 14.89
N ASP A 168 3.20 6.75 14.43
CA ASP A 168 3.04 7.99 13.66
C ASP A 168 2.49 7.68 12.27
N TRP A 169 2.98 6.59 11.67
CA TRP A 169 2.47 6.06 10.41
C TRP A 169 0.99 5.68 10.50
N LEU A 170 0.60 4.94 11.57
CA LEU A 170 -0.78 4.56 11.80
C LEU A 170 -1.67 5.79 12.00
N ALA A 171 -1.22 6.76 12.81
CA ALA A 171 -1.96 7.98 13.07
C ALA A 171 -2.15 8.83 11.79
N ALA A 172 -1.15 8.89 10.91
CA ALA A 172 -1.25 9.59 9.63
C ALA A 172 -2.24 8.89 8.67
N ASN A 173 -2.24 7.55 8.62
CA ASN A 173 -3.20 6.79 7.81
C ASN A 173 -4.66 6.97 8.30
N ILE A 174 -4.89 6.98 9.62
CA ILE A 174 -6.21 7.24 10.20
C ILE A 174 -6.66 8.67 9.88
N ALA A 175 -5.78 9.65 10.07
CA ALA A 175 -6.08 11.04 9.77
C ALA A 175 -6.36 11.26 8.28
N GLY A 176 -5.60 10.61 7.40
CA GLY A 176 -5.82 10.65 5.95
C GLY A 176 -7.21 10.21 5.52
N TYR A 177 -7.79 9.25 6.24
CA TYR A 177 -9.18 8.82 6.04
C TYR A 177 -10.22 9.81 6.62
N GLN A 178 -9.94 10.39 7.80
CA GLN A 178 -10.94 11.13 8.59
C GLN A 178 -10.95 12.64 8.32
N SER A 179 -9.77 13.22 8.05
CA SER A 179 -9.60 14.68 8.07
C SER A 179 -8.73 15.23 6.94
N GLY A 180 -8.07 14.38 6.16
CA GLY A 180 -7.24 14.81 5.03
C GLY A 180 -5.76 14.43 5.15
N PRO A 181 -4.97 14.75 4.11
CA PRO A 181 -3.61 14.24 3.94
C PRO A 181 -2.53 14.96 4.77
N GLU A 182 -2.87 15.98 5.56
CA GLU A 182 -1.90 16.91 6.18
C GLU A 182 -0.89 16.19 7.06
N LYS A 183 -1.35 15.23 7.88
CA LYS A 183 -0.43 14.44 8.72
C LYS A 183 0.47 13.53 7.90
N MET A 184 -0.04 12.97 6.81
CA MET A 184 0.75 12.17 5.87
C MET A 184 1.77 13.04 5.14
N ALA A 185 1.37 14.24 4.70
CA ALA A 185 2.26 15.21 4.06
C ALA A 185 3.41 15.62 4.99
N ALA A 186 3.11 15.87 6.27
CA ALA A 186 4.13 16.20 7.26
C ALA A 186 5.14 15.04 7.46
N LEU A 187 4.70 13.78 7.42
CA LEU A 187 5.62 12.65 7.43
C LEU A 187 6.46 12.59 6.15
N PHE A 188 5.85 12.74 4.99
CA PHE A 188 6.55 12.70 3.72
C PHE A 188 7.59 13.81 3.56
N LEU A 189 7.35 14.98 4.13
CA LEU A 189 8.30 16.09 4.11
C LEU A 189 9.66 15.74 4.73
N HIS A 190 9.67 14.82 5.69
CA HIS A 190 10.89 14.34 6.36
C HIS A 190 11.46 13.06 5.73
N HIS A 191 10.70 12.37 4.91
CA HIS A 191 11.06 11.04 4.41
C HIS A 191 11.24 10.98 2.90
N ILE A 192 10.69 11.91 2.12
CA ILE A 192 10.92 12.04 0.68
C ILE A 192 12.08 13.01 0.48
N ILE A 193 13.11 12.56 -0.23
CA ILE A 193 14.30 13.36 -0.51
C ILE A 193 14.63 13.32 -2.01
N PRO A 194 15.05 14.43 -2.62
CA PRO A 194 15.51 14.43 -4.01
C PRO A 194 16.69 13.48 -4.19
N ILE A 195 16.71 12.78 -5.31
CA ILE A 195 17.91 12.03 -5.74
C ILE A 195 18.88 13.08 -6.23
N SER A 196 19.93 13.34 -5.45
CA SER A 196 20.98 14.27 -5.88
C SER A 196 21.80 13.61 -6.98
N ASP A 197 21.99 14.31 -8.10
CA ASP A 197 22.94 13.95 -9.17
C ASP A 197 24.42 14.02 -8.70
N LYS A 198 24.68 13.67 -7.45
CA LYS A 198 26.02 13.57 -6.93
C LYS A 198 26.49 12.12 -7.01
N ASN A 199 26.85 11.75 -8.24
CA ASN A 199 27.95 10.81 -8.40
C ASN A 199 28.88 11.31 -9.50
N PRO A 200 30.15 11.60 -9.16
CA PRO A 200 31.18 11.86 -10.14
C PRO A 200 31.56 10.57 -10.89
#